data_4f49c33c34d5d93a4416a2228f57c0de
#
_entry.id   4f49c33c34d5d93a4416a2228f57c0de
#
_cell.length_a   1.000
_cell.length_b   1.000
_cell.length_c   1.000
_cell.angle_alpha   90.00
_cell.angle_beta   90.00
_cell.angle_gamma   90.00
#
_symmetry.space_group_name_H-M   'P 1'
#
loop_
_entity.id
_entity.type
_entity.pdbx_description
1 polymer ?
#
loop_
_entity_poly.entity_id
_entity_poly.type
_entity_poly.pdbx_seq_one_letter_code
_entity_poly.pdbx_strand_id
1 'polypeptide(L)'
;NSLHSQHSVEERISPSRIRQIKKGLKNGAKVEEAHSIEEIEEFSRMLYKIYSSHIRKHFPNIEFFYHMEKRLISSEQGKIFIVRYKDKIIGGSSCIYSGDNAYLWFSGGMRKTYALQYPGILAVWMALKDAYERGFRHLEFMDVGLPFRKHGYRDFVLRFGGKQSSTRRWFRFRWPWLNNLFTKIYV
;
A
#
# COMPACT_ATOMS: atom_id res chain seq x y z
N ASN A 1 7.47 -3.66 7.48
CA ASN A 1 7.07 -3.72 8.88
C ASN A 1 7.12 -5.17 9.35
N SER A 2 7.92 -5.45 10.39
CA SER A 2 7.92 -6.76 11.05
C SER A 2 6.62 -6.92 11.84
N LEU A 3 5.84 -7.95 11.59
CA LEU A 3 4.50 -8.10 12.16
C LEU A 3 4.51 -8.81 13.51
N HIS A 4 5.27 -9.89 13.62
CA HIS A 4 5.39 -10.68 14.86
C HIS A 4 6.67 -10.33 15.61
N SER A 5 6.63 -9.29 16.42
CA SER A 5 7.68 -8.89 17.36
C SER A 5 7.16 -8.98 18.80
N GLN A 6 8.00 -8.65 19.77
CA GLN A 6 7.60 -8.61 21.20
C GLN A 6 6.40 -7.67 21.48
N HIS A 7 6.17 -6.67 20.62
CA HIS A 7 5.06 -5.75 20.70
C HIS A 7 4.02 -6.06 19.61
N SER A 8 2.76 -5.95 19.93
CA SER A 8 1.66 -6.10 18.97
C SER A 8 1.75 -5.03 17.87
N VAL A 9 1.14 -5.29 16.72
CA VAL A 9 1.09 -4.32 15.62
C VAL A 9 0.45 -3.01 16.08
N GLU A 10 -0.61 -3.09 16.88
CA GLU A 10 -1.36 -1.93 17.37
C GLU A 10 -0.53 -1.05 18.30
N GLU A 11 0.30 -1.64 19.18
CA GLU A 11 1.19 -0.89 20.08
C GLU A 11 2.25 -0.10 19.33
N ARG A 12 2.64 -0.55 18.14
CA ARG A 12 3.66 0.11 17.31
C ARG A 12 3.10 1.19 16.41
N ILE A 13 1.79 1.16 16.14
CA ILE A 13 1.11 2.22 15.41
C ILE A 13 1.08 3.48 16.26
N SER A 14 1.47 4.63 15.69
CA SER A 14 1.49 5.88 16.44
C SER A 14 0.11 6.22 17.03
N PRO A 15 0.04 6.78 18.26
CA PRO A 15 -1.23 7.10 18.91
C PRO A 15 -2.14 7.99 18.06
N SER A 16 -1.57 8.88 17.25
CA SER A 16 -2.33 9.72 16.34
C SER A 16 -3.02 8.90 15.24
N ARG A 17 -2.37 7.85 14.72
CA ARG A 17 -2.97 6.95 13.72
C ARG A 17 -4.09 6.11 14.31
N ILE A 18 -3.90 5.56 15.52
CA ILE A 18 -4.96 4.83 16.22
C ILE A 18 -6.20 5.70 16.39
N ARG A 19 -6.03 6.96 16.84
CA ARG A 19 -7.16 7.90 16.95
C ARG A 19 -7.85 8.16 15.60
N GLN A 20 -7.07 8.31 14.54
CA GLN A 20 -7.61 8.54 13.19
C GLN A 20 -8.37 7.31 12.65
N ILE A 21 -7.86 6.10 12.87
CA ILE A 21 -8.53 4.83 12.53
C ILE A 21 -9.88 4.76 13.25
N LYS A 22 -9.87 4.88 14.58
CA LYS A 22 -11.10 4.85 15.39
C LYS A 22 -12.11 5.90 14.96
N LYS A 23 -11.64 7.12 14.67
CA LYS A 23 -12.50 8.23 14.21
C LYS A 23 -13.09 7.98 12.83
N GLY A 24 -12.29 7.45 11.89
CA GLY A 24 -12.77 7.12 10.54
C GLY A 24 -13.90 6.09 10.57
N LEU A 25 -13.70 5.01 11.33
CA LEU A 25 -14.70 3.97 11.52
C LEU A 25 -15.98 4.52 12.22
N LYS A 26 -15.80 5.31 13.30
CA LYS A 26 -16.93 5.97 13.98
C LYS A 26 -17.70 6.93 13.07
N ASN A 27 -17.03 7.56 12.12
CA ASN A 27 -17.66 8.45 11.14
C ASN A 27 -18.29 7.70 9.94
N GLY A 28 -18.50 6.39 10.08
CA GLY A 28 -19.26 5.57 9.14
C GLY A 28 -18.44 5.03 7.96
N ALA A 29 -17.10 5.15 7.96
CA ALA A 29 -16.29 4.43 6.99
C ALA A 29 -16.28 2.94 7.33
N LYS A 30 -16.45 2.09 6.31
CA LYS A 30 -16.33 0.62 6.42
C LYS A 30 -15.10 0.17 5.66
N VAL A 31 -14.45 -0.89 6.12
CA VAL A 31 -13.31 -1.49 5.41
C VAL A 31 -13.65 -2.93 5.11
N GLU A 32 -13.58 -3.29 3.85
CA GLU A 32 -14.06 -4.56 3.31
C GLU A 32 -13.02 -5.09 2.31
N GLU A 33 -13.04 -6.39 2.04
CA GLU A 33 -12.35 -6.98 0.90
C GLU A 33 -13.23 -6.80 -0.34
N ALA A 34 -12.65 -6.48 -1.49
CA ALA A 34 -13.37 -6.42 -2.75
C ALA A 34 -13.62 -7.85 -3.26
N HIS A 35 -14.87 -8.15 -3.58
CA HIS A 35 -15.32 -9.49 -4.01
C HIS A 35 -15.89 -9.51 -5.43
N SER A 36 -16.14 -8.36 -6.03
CA SER A 36 -16.71 -8.29 -7.37
C SER A 36 -15.82 -7.50 -8.34
N ILE A 37 -15.98 -7.79 -9.61
CA ILE A 37 -15.28 -7.09 -10.70
C ILE A 37 -15.61 -5.60 -10.69
N GLU A 38 -16.84 -5.23 -10.41
CA GLU A 38 -17.33 -3.85 -10.36
C GLU A 38 -16.61 -3.06 -9.24
N GLU A 39 -16.40 -3.69 -8.08
CA GLU A 39 -15.66 -3.10 -6.97
C GLU A 39 -14.17 -2.91 -7.32
N ILE A 40 -13.57 -3.88 -8.00
CA ILE A 40 -12.18 -3.80 -8.48
C ILE A 40 -12.03 -2.68 -9.50
N GLU A 41 -12.99 -2.53 -10.40
CA GLU A 41 -13.02 -1.43 -11.38
C GLU A 41 -13.17 -0.06 -10.70
N GLU A 42 -14.10 0.08 -9.76
CA GLU A 42 -14.30 1.32 -9.03
C GLU A 42 -13.04 1.69 -8.23
N PHE A 43 -12.43 0.73 -7.55
CA PHE A 43 -11.15 0.87 -6.86
C PHE A 43 -10.04 1.32 -7.81
N SER A 44 -9.88 0.65 -8.95
CA SER A 44 -8.88 1.01 -9.96
C SER A 44 -9.07 2.42 -10.49
N ARG A 45 -10.30 2.79 -10.87
CA ARG A 45 -10.64 4.14 -11.34
C ARG A 45 -10.38 5.22 -10.27
N MET A 46 -10.69 4.92 -9.02
CA MET A 46 -10.41 5.82 -7.89
C MET A 46 -8.91 6.04 -7.71
N LEU A 47 -8.12 4.96 -7.71
CA LEU A 47 -6.66 5.06 -7.58
C LEU A 47 -6.02 5.74 -8.80
N TYR A 48 -6.47 5.44 -10.02
CA TYR A 48 -6.00 6.11 -11.23
C TYR A 48 -6.09 7.64 -11.12
N LYS A 49 -7.24 8.16 -10.65
CA LYS A 49 -7.43 9.59 -10.41
C LYS A 49 -6.45 10.16 -9.38
N ILE A 50 -6.17 9.42 -8.31
CA ILE A 50 -5.22 9.84 -7.27
C ILE A 50 -3.79 9.85 -7.80
N TYR A 51 -3.39 8.79 -8.50
CA TYR A 51 -2.03 8.64 -9.00
C TYR A 51 -1.73 9.61 -10.15
N SER A 52 -2.64 9.82 -11.08
CA SER A 52 -2.47 10.76 -12.18
C SER A 52 -2.45 12.22 -11.73
N SER A 53 -3.34 12.61 -10.82
CA SER A 53 -3.51 14.02 -10.44
C SER A 53 -2.62 14.47 -9.28
N HIS A 54 -2.38 13.62 -8.29
CA HIS A 54 -1.69 14.00 -7.04
C HIS A 54 -0.29 13.41 -6.93
N ILE A 55 -0.14 12.12 -7.26
CA ILE A 55 1.14 11.41 -7.11
C ILE A 55 2.01 11.63 -8.36
N ARG A 56 1.40 11.80 -9.52
CA ARG A 56 2.07 11.97 -10.84
C ARG A 56 3.04 10.83 -11.14
N LYS A 57 2.64 9.61 -10.78
CA LYS A 57 3.35 8.39 -11.12
C LYS A 57 2.52 7.56 -12.08
N HIS A 58 3.19 6.75 -12.86
CA HIS A 58 2.54 5.76 -13.69
C HIS A 58 1.68 4.84 -12.82
N PHE A 59 0.45 4.61 -13.26
CA PHE A 59 -0.49 3.68 -12.64
C PHE A 59 -0.97 2.71 -13.73
N PRO A 60 -1.03 1.41 -13.45
CA PRO A 60 -1.44 0.45 -14.44
C PRO A 60 -2.87 0.66 -14.91
N ASN A 61 -3.19 0.16 -16.10
CA ASN A 61 -4.54 0.16 -16.64
C ASN A 61 -5.42 -0.87 -15.92
N ILE A 62 -6.71 -0.89 -16.25
CA ILE A 62 -7.68 -1.80 -15.63
C ILE A 62 -7.36 -3.29 -15.90
N GLU A 63 -6.79 -3.62 -17.04
CA GLU A 63 -6.43 -4.99 -17.41
C GLU A 63 -5.45 -5.62 -16.40
N PHE A 64 -4.54 -4.81 -15.84
CA PHE A 64 -3.66 -5.26 -14.76
C PHE A 64 -4.47 -5.80 -13.57
N PHE A 65 -5.54 -5.11 -13.17
CA PHE A 65 -6.38 -5.52 -12.04
C PHE A 65 -7.23 -6.76 -12.37
N TYR A 66 -7.67 -6.93 -13.61
CA TYR A 66 -8.33 -8.17 -14.05
C TYR A 66 -7.36 -9.36 -14.01
N HIS A 67 -6.11 -9.16 -14.45
CA HIS A 67 -5.10 -10.21 -14.33
C HIS A 67 -4.72 -10.49 -12.88
N MET A 68 -4.68 -9.46 -12.04
CA MET A 68 -4.45 -9.62 -10.61
C MET A 68 -5.56 -10.43 -9.96
N GLU A 69 -6.82 -10.12 -10.25
CA GLU A 69 -7.98 -10.87 -9.78
C GLU A 69 -7.87 -12.33 -10.19
N LYS A 70 -7.76 -12.58 -11.50
CA LYS A 70 -7.74 -13.93 -12.06
C LYS A 70 -6.58 -14.81 -11.58
N ARG A 71 -5.39 -14.22 -11.34
CA ARG A 71 -4.16 -14.99 -11.05
C ARG A 71 -3.77 -14.98 -9.58
N LEU A 72 -4.00 -13.90 -8.87
CA LEU A 72 -3.51 -13.71 -7.52
C LEU A 72 -4.64 -13.78 -6.48
N ILE A 73 -5.77 -13.13 -6.73
CA ILE A 73 -6.88 -13.13 -5.77
C ILE A 73 -7.52 -14.49 -5.72
N SER A 74 -7.80 -15.11 -6.88
CA SER A 74 -8.37 -16.46 -6.98
C SER A 74 -7.50 -17.56 -6.34
N SER A 75 -6.17 -17.32 -6.22
CA SER A 75 -5.22 -18.25 -5.57
C SER A 75 -4.83 -17.81 -4.14
N GLU A 76 -5.53 -16.85 -3.57
CA GLU A 76 -5.25 -16.24 -2.26
C GLU A 76 -3.85 -15.61 -2.12
N GLN A 77 -3.17 -15.39 -3.24
CA GLN A 77 -1.87 -14.71 -3.32
C GLN A 77 -1.99 -13.18 -3.46
N GLY A 78 -3.19 -12.66 -3.44
CA GLY A 78 -3.46 -11.24 -3.49
C GLY A 78 -4.81 -10.90 -2.89
N LYS A 79 -4.96 -9.64 -2.43
CA LYS A 79 -6.23 -9.09 -1.97
C LYS A 79 -6.33 -7.62 -2.33
N ILE A 80 -7.56 -7.19 -2.57
CA ILE A 80 -7.91 -5.77 -2.68
C ILE A 80 -8.82 -5.42 -1.52
N PHE A 81 -8.41 -4.44 -0.72
CA PHE A 81 -9.21 -3.86 0.35
C PHE A 81 -9.77 -2.53 -0.10
N ILE A 82 -11.05 -2.31 0.15
CA ILE A 82 -11.76 -1.08 -0.16
C ILE A 82 -12.24 -0.40 1.12
N VAL A 83 -12.18 0.91 1.11
CA VAL A 83 -12.77 1.75 2.14
C VAL A 83 -14.02 2.37 1.56
N ARG A 84 -15.17 1.99 2.09
CA ARG A 84 -16.49 2.42 1.65
C ARG A 84 -17.11 3.42 2.63
N TYR A 85 -17.77 4.42 2.08
CA TYR A 85 -18.59 5.36 2.84
C TYR A 85 -19.83 5.71 2.00
N LYS A 86 -21.04 5.43 2.51
CA LYS A 86 -22.32 5.62 1.80
C LYS A 86 -22.19 5.03 0.38
N ASP A 87 -22.18 3.82 0.17
CA ASP A 87 -22.15 3.09 -1.10
C ASP A 87 -21.05 3.50 -2.11
N LYS A 88 -20.08 4.32 -1.71
CA LYS A 88 -18.98 4.78 -2.55
C LYS A 88 -17.64 4.31 -2.02
N ILE A 89 -16.79 3.82 -2.90
CA ILE A 89 -15.38 3.50 -2.60
C ILE A 89 -14.59 4.82 -2.54
N ILE A 90 -14.10 5.15 -1.34
CA ILE A 90 -13.37 6.40 -1.07
C ILE A 90 -11.89 6.19 -0.81
N GLY A 91 -11.45 4.94 -0.70
CA GLY A 91 -10.06 4.55 -0.48
C GLY A 91 -9.89 3.06 -0.66
N GLY A 92 -8.65 2.61 -0.61
CA GLY A 92 -8.35 1.18 -0.64
C GLY A 92 -6.88 0.90 -0.87
N SER A 93 -6.54 -0.38 -0.84
CA SER A 93 -5.19 -0.89 -1.04
C SER A 93 -5.21 -2.24 -1.74
N SER A 94 -4.15 -2.55 -2.47
CA SER A 94 -3.92 -3.88 -3.02
C SER A 94 -2.67 -4.50 -2.41
N CYS A 95 -2.79 -5.73 -1.97
CA CYS A 95 -1.73 -6.52 -1.37
C CYS A 95 -1.43 -7.75 -2.20
N ILE A 96 -0.17 -8.15 -2.20
CA ILE A 96 0.29 -9.42 -2.76
C ILE A 96 1.03 -10.16 -1.66
N TYR A 97 0.91 -11.47 -1.67
CA TYR A 97 1.49 -12.37 -0.69
C TYR A 97 2.47 -13.31 -1.38
N SER A 98 3.67 -13.43 -0.83
CA SER A 98 4.69 -14.33 -1.36
C SER A 98 5.60 -14.81 -0.23
N GLY A 99 5.68 -16.12 -0.04
CA GLY A 99 6.40 -16.71 1.09
C GLY A 99 5.88 -16.18 2.42
N ASP A 100 6.77 -15.71 3.28
CA ASP A 100 6.46 -15.19 4.61
C ASP A 100 6.10 -13.67 4.59
N ASN A 101 6.00 -13.06 3.43
CA ASN A 101 5.85 -11.61 3.30
C ASN A 101 4.56 -11.20 2.59
N ALA A 102 3.97 -10.13 3.09
CA ALA A 102 2.93 -9.37 2.43
C ALA A 102 3.53 -8.08 1.82
N TYR A 103 3.07 -7.70 0.64
CA TYR A 103 3.54 -6.52 -0.09
C TYR A 103 2.36 -5.58 -0.35
N LEU A 104 2.43 -4.37 0.18
CA LEU A 104 1.48 -3.31 -0.15
C LEU A 104 1.87 -2.68 -1.48
N TRP A 105 1.19 -3.06 -2.57
CA TRP A 105 1.53 -2.58 -3.91
C TRP A 105 0.99 -1.18 -4.18
N PHE A 106 -0.32 -1.01 -4.02
CA PHE A 106 -0.97 0.27 -4.22
C PHE A 106 -1.83 0.60 -3.00
N SER A 107 -1.88 1.86 -2.66
CA SER A 107 -2.81 2.36 -1.66
C SER A 107 -3.14 3.81 -1.91
N GLY A 108 -4.36 4.19 -1.58
CA GLY A 108 -4.79 5.58 -1.72
C GLY A 108 -6.14 5.84 -1.07
N GLY A 109 -6.49 7.11 -1.03
CA GLY A 109 -7.79 7.53 -0.51
C GLY A 109 -8.09 8.98 -0.84
N MET A 110 -9.35 9.27 -1.04
CA MET A 110 -9.90 10.59 -1.39
C MET A 110 -9.88 11.56 -0.19
N ARG A 111 -8.67 11.79 0.35
CA ARG A 111 -8.43 12.53 1.60
C ARG A 111 -9.04 13.95 1.60
N LYS A 112 -9.01 14.65 0.46
CA LYS A 112 -9.52 16.02 0.39
C LYS A 112 -11.03 16.06 0.54
N THR A 113 -11.73 15.11 -0.07
CA THR A 113 -13.20 15.07 -0.08
C THR A 113 -13.75 14.40 1.19
N TYR A 114 -13.06 13.38 1.70
CA TYR A 114 -13.51 12.56 2.84
C TYR A 114 -12.50 12.62 3.99
N ALA A 115 -12.19 13.86 4.43
CA ALA A 115 -11.14 14.10 5.42
C ALA A 115 -11.43 13.43 6.79
N LEU A 116 -12.70 13.39 7.19
CA LEU A 116 -13.13 12.84 8.49
C LEU A 116 -13.18 11.31 8.51
N GLN A 117 -13.25 10.66 7.35
CA GLN A 117 -13.26 9.21 7.18
C GLN A 117 -11.85 8.62 7.12
N TYR A 118 -10.80 9.44 6.94
CA TYR A 118 -9.40 9.02 6.89
C TYR A 118 -9.13 7.85 5.91
N PRO A 119 -9.63 7.87 4.65
CA PRO A 119 -9.68 6.68 3.80
C PRO A 119 -8.30 6.07 3.50
N GLY A 120 -7.28 6.87 3.24
CA GLY A 120 -5.93 6.35 2.99
C GLY A 120 -5.28 5.73 4.23
N ILE A 121 -5.68 6.16 5.43
CA ILE A 121 -5.21 5.56 6.69
C ILE A 121 -5.87 4.21 6.91
N LEU A 122 -7.18 4.13 6.71
CA LEU A 122 -7.94 2.89 6.84
C LEU A 122 -7.48 1.85 5.81
N ALA A 123 -7.17 2.27 4.58
CA ALA A 123 -6.64 1.39 3.54
C ALA A 123 -5.34 0.69 3.95
N VAL A 124 -4.37 1.44 4.49
CA VAL A 124 -3.10 0.87 4.96
C VAL A 124 -3.29 0.05 6.24
N TRP A 125 -4.14 0.51 7.15
CA TRP A 125 -4.43 -0.22 8.39
C TRP A 125 -5.02 -1.59 8.13
N MET A 126 -5.97 -1.72 7.19
CA MET A 126 -6.57 -3.01 6.86
C MET A 126 -5.55 -3.98 6.27
N ALA A 127 -4.71 -3.52 5.35
CA ALA A 127 -3.62 -4.33 4.81
C ALA A 127 -2.67 -4.84 5.89
N LEU A 128 -2.35 -3.98 6.86
CA LEU A 128 -1.49 -4.34 8.00
C LEU A 128 -2.16 -5.35 8.92
N LYS A 129 -3.44 -5.16 9.19
CA LYS A 129 -4.26 -6.05 10.04
C LYS A 129 -4.39 -7.43 9.40
N ASP A 130 -4.80 -7.52 8.13
CA ASP A 130 -4.94 -8.78 7.40
C ASP A 130 -3.60 -9.55 7.33
N ALA A 131 -2.51 -8.86 7.01
CA ALA A 131 -1.20 -9.50 6.96
C ALA A 131 -0.77 -10.06 8.33
N TYR A 132 -1.10 -9.37 9.42
CA TYR A 132 -0.85 -9.84 10.77
C TYR A 132 -1.71 -11.05 11.12
N GLU A 133 -3.03 -10.98 10.89
CA GLU A 133 -3.99 -12.05 11.19
C GLU A 133 -3.71 -13.33 10.40
N ARG A 134 -3.20 -13.20 9.17
CA ARG A 134 -2.77 -14.32 8.33
C ARG A 134 -1.39 -14.89 8.67
N GLY A 135 -0.68 -14.33 9.65
CA GLY A 135 0.59 -14.85 10.14
C GLY A 135 1.81 -14.48 9.30
N PHE A 136 1.71 -13.53 8.36
CA PHE A 136 2.88 -13.07 7.61
C PHE A 136 3.91 -12.42 8.52
N ARG A 137 5.21 -12.67 8.27
CA ARG A 137 6.28 -12.08 9.07
C ARG A 137 6.46 -10.59 8.85
N HIS A 138 6.29 -10.14 7.63
CA HIS A 138 6.50 -8.73 7.25
C HIS A 138 5.41 -8.22 6.34
N LEU A 139 5.07 -6.93 6.52
CA LEU A 139 4.39 -6.13 5.49
C LEU A 139 5.39 -5.14 4.89
N GLU A 140 5.71 -5.32 3.62
CA GLU A 140 6.62 -4.46 2.87
C GLU A 140 5.85 -3.32 2.18
N PHE A 141 6.29 -2.08 2.44
CA PHE A 141 5.77 -0.91 1.75
C PHE A 141 6.61 -0.62 0.51
N MET A 142 6.00 -0.76 -0.66
CA MET A 142 6.69 -0.57 -1.92
C MET A 142 6.87 0.92 -2.23
N ASP A 143 8.00 1.25 -2.87
CA ASP A 143 8.30 2.58 -3.42
C ASP A 143 8.16 3.75 -2.43
N VAL A 144 8.84 3.67 -1.30
CA VAL A 144 8.88 4.73 -0.28
C VAL A 144 9.93 5.82 -0.55
N GLY A 145 10.47 5.88 -1.77
CA GLY A 145 11.43 6.88 -2.23
C GLY A 145 12.88 6.64 -1.78
N LEU A 146 13.77 7.52 -2.21
CA LEU A 146 15.20 7.45 -1.89
C LEU A 146 15.47 7.78 -0.42
N PRO A 147 16.40 7.07 0.24
CA PRO A 147 16.63 7.20 1.69
C PRO A 147 17.09 8.59 2.13
N PHE A 148 17.81 9.33 1.28
CA PHE A 148 18.38 10.65 1.62
C PHE A 148 17.47 11.82 1.26
N ARG A 149 16.32 11.60 0.63
CA ARG A 149 15.37 12.67 0.27
C ARG A 149 14.14 12.59 1.13
N LYS A 150 13.64 13.75 1.56
CA LYS A 150 12.33 13.83 2.23
C LYS A 150 11.25 13.25 1.33
N HIS A 151 10.44 12.32 1.85
CA HIS A 151 9.40 11.64 1.08
C HIS A 151 8.14 11.48 1.92
N GLY A 152 7.10 12.22 1.58
CA GLY A 152 5.87 12.29 2.38
C GLY A 152 5.16 10.94 2.56
N TYR A 153 5.22 10.06 1.57
CA TYR A 153 4.65 8.73 1.70
C TYR A 153 5.43 7.87 2.69
N ARG A 154 6.76 7.95 2.72
CA ARG A 154 7.60 7.28 3.72
C ARG A 154 7.24 7.74 5.13
N ASP A 155 7.12 9.07 5.35
CA ASP A 155 6.73 9.62 6.65
C ASP A 155 5.32 9.18 7.06
N PHE A 156 4.44 9.01 6.07
CA PHE A 156 3.09 8.50 6.28
C PHE A 156 3.11 7.04 6.74
N VAL A 157 3.86 6.14 6.08
CA VAL A 157 3.86 4.69 6.41
C VAL A 157 4.70 4.38 7.65
N LEU A 158 5.73 5.16 7.97
CA LEU A 158 6.49 5.00 9.22
C LEU A 158 5.62 5.13 10.48
N ARG A 159 4.55 5.91 10.41
CA ARG A 159 3.60 6.05 11.53
C ARG A 159 2.75 4.80 11.80
N PHE A 160 2.85 3.79 10.96
CA PHE A 160 2.26 2.46 11.19
C PHE A 160 3.25 1.48 11.83
N GLY A 161 4.34 1.98 12.42
CA GLY A 161 5.29 1.18 13.19
C GLY A 161 6.35 0.46 12.34
N GLY A 162 6.47 0.81 11.07
CA GLY A 162 7.50 0.25 10.18
C GLY A 162 8.91 0.75 10.51
N LYS A 163 9.91 -0.05 10.15
CA LYS A 163 11.31 0.36 10.14
C LYS A 163 11.76 0.58 8.70
N GLN A 164 12.52 1.64 8.47
CA GLN A 164 13.13 1.86 7.18
C GLN A 164 14.26 0.86 6.97
N SER A 165 14.22 0.12 5.88
CA SER A 165 15.35 -0.66 5.38
C SER A 165 15.82 -0.10 4.05
N SER A 166 17.11 -0.15 3.80
CA SER A 166 17.69 0.26 2.53
C SER A 166 18.05 -0.99 1.74
N THR A 167 17.49 -1.13 0.56
CA THR A 167 17.86 -2.18 -0.38
C THR A 167 18.66 -1.58 -1.51
N ARG A 168 19.73 -2.25 -1.91
CA ARG A 168 20.51 -1.85 -3.08
C ARG A 168 19.89 -2.49 -4.31
N ARG A 169 19.70 -1.69 -5.36
CA ARG A 169 19.34 -2.20 -6.69
C ARG A 169 20.62 -2.38 -7.47
N TRP A 170 20.83 -3.57 -8.01
CA TRP A 170 21.96 -3.88 -8.86
C TRP A 170 21.49 -3.91 -10.31
N PHE A 171 22.18 -3.17 -11.17
CA PHE A 171 21.98 -3.23 -12.60
C PHE A 171 23.25 -3.79 -13.23
N ARG A 172 23.11 -4.77 -14.09
CA ARG A 172 24.20 -5.30 -14.88
C ARG A 172 23.82 -5.26 -16.34
N PHE A 173 24.50 -4.42 -17.10
CA PHE A 173 24.35 -4.38 -18.55
C PHE A 173 25.21 -5.46 -19.20
N ARG A 174 24.78 -5.96 -20.35
CA ARG A 174 25.51 -6.96 -21.14
C ARG A 174 26.90 -6.43 -21.55
N TRP A 175 27.00 -5.13 -21.77
CA TRP A 175 28.25 -4.49 -22.19
C TRP A 175 29.02 -3.92 -20.99
N PRO A 176 30.30 -4.35 -20.76
CA PRO A 176 31.10 -3.93 -19.61
C PRO A 176 31.30 -2.41 -19.52
N TRP A 177 31.45 -1.74 -20.65
CA TRP A 177 31.66 -0.30 -20.69
C TRP A 177 30.45 0.49 -20.16
N LEU A 178 29.23 0.01 -20.40
CA LEU A 178 28.03 0.60 -19.82
C LEU A 178 27.99 0.43 -18.31
N ASN A 179 28.41 -0.71 -17.79
CA ASN A 179 28.49 -0.90 -16.33
C ASN A 179 29.45 0.11 -15.72
N ASN A 180 30.63 0.31 -16.32
CA ASN A 180 31.61 1.26 -15.83
C ASN A 180 31.12 2.70 -15.90
N LEU A 181 30.41 3.08 -16.96
CA LEU A 181 29.81 4.40 -17.11
C LEU A 181 28.75 4.66 -16.03
N PHE A 182 27.80 3.74 -15.85
CA PHE A 182 26.73 3.91 -14.89
C PHE A 182 27.20 3.79 -13.44
N THR A 183 28.23 3.01 -13.13
CA THR A 183 28.84 2.99 -11.80
C THR A 183 29.39 4.37 -11.41
N LYS A 184 29.96 5.12 -12.37
CA LYS A 184 30.45 6.48 -12.10
C LYS A 184 29.33 7.52 -11.93
N ILE A 185 28.16 7.28 -12.49
CA ILE A 185 27.02 8.21 -12.39
C ILE A 185 26.20 7.98 -11.10
N TYR A 186 26.16 6.75 -10.59
CA TYR A 186 25.33 6.37 -9.42
C TYR A 186 26.12 6.21 -8.11
N VAL A 187 27.39 6.43 -8.09
CA VAL A 187 28.22 6.62 -6.90
C VAL A 187 28.44 8.10 -6.67
#